data_27cc517471d1495b8dfe5f17b5d8e100
#
_entry.id   27cc517471d1495b8dfe5f17b5d8e100
#
_cell.length_a   1.000
_cell.length_b   1.000
_cell.length_c   1.000
_cell.angle_alpha   90.00
_cell.angle_beta   90.00
_cell.angle_gamma   90.00
#
_symmetry.space_group_name_H-M   'P 1'
#
loop_
_entity.id
_entity.type
_entity.pdbx_description
1 polymer ?
#
loop_
_entity_poly.entity_id
_entity_poly.type
_entity_poly.pdbx_seq_one_letter_code
_entity_poly.pdbx_strand_id
1 'polypeptide(L)'
;MMRRFLVSVGGGARDYVESIGLSARTFFTMLGLSPGLLRRPRLLVEQLHVIGNYSLLIIILSGLFVGMVLGLQGYYTLNKYGASESLGLLVALGLTRELGPVITALLFAGRAGTSLTAEIGLMKAGEQLSAMEMMAVNPIQRVLAPRFWAGVISVPLLTAMFSAVGILGGYLIGVELIGVDEGAFWSQMQGGVDVWKDVFNGFVKSVVFGIAITFIALYQGYEAQPTPEDVSGATTRTVVISSLMIWWLDFMLTALMFSK
;
A
#
# COMPACT_ATOMS: atom_id res chain seq x y z
N MET A 1 -11.08 -42.36 13.95
CA MET A 1 -10.12 -41.24 13.84
C MET A 1 -10.28 -40.49 12.53
N MET A 2 -10.33 -41.14 11.38
CA MET A 2 -10.47 -40.55 10.03
C MET A 2 -11.75 -39.69 9.84
N ARG A 3 -12.91 -40.09 10.39
CA ARG A 3 -14.16 -39.33 10.30
C ARG A 3 -14.08 -37.98 11.03
N ARG A 4 -13.42 -37.91 12.20
CA ARG A 4 -13.23 -36.65 12.93
C ARG A 4 -12.27 -35.72 12.20
N PHE A 5 -11.23 -36.25 11.57
CA PHE A 5 -10.29 -35.49 10.74
C PHE A 5 -11.01 -34.89 9.50
N LEU A 6 -11.81 -35.71 8.79
CA LEU A 6 -12.59 -35.22 7.63
C LEU A 6 -13.61 -34.15 8.02
N VAL A 7 -14.26 -34.29 9.17
CA VAL A 7 -15.21 -33.30 9.67
C VAL A 7 -14.51 -32.02 10.09
N SER A 8 -13.32 -32.08 10.71
CA SER A 8 -12.56 -30.88 11.08
C SER A 8 -12.00 -30.15 9.86
N VAL A 9 -11.50 -30.89 8.84
CA VAL A 9 -11.03 -30.29 7.58
C VAL A 9 -12.18 -29.69 6.79
N GLY A 10 -13.32 -30.40 6.72
CA GLY A 10 -14.52 -29.90 6.06
C GLY A 10 -15.12 -28.66 6.76
N GLY A 11 -15.10 -28.64 8.11
CA GLY A 11 -15.49 -27.46 8.89
C GLY A 11 -14.59 -26.27 8.59
N GLY A 12 -13.28 -26.45 8.69
CA GLY A 12 -12.32 -25.37 8.40
C GLY A 12 -12.41 -24.83 6.95
N ALA A 13 -12.63 -25.73 5.98
CA ALA A 13 -12.83 -25.29 4.59
C ALA A 13 -14.13 -24.48 4.42
N ARG A 14 -15.21 -24.88 5.10
CA ARG A 14 -16.47 -24.13 5.09
C ARG A 14 -16.33 -22.75 5.72
N ASP A 15 -15.69 -22.68 6.90
CA ASP A 15 -15.46 -21.42 7.62
C ASP A 15 -14.59 -20.48 6.80
N TYR A 16 -13.60 -21.01 6.07
CA TYR A 16 -12.76 -20.23 5.17
C TYR A 16 -13.54 -19.67 3.97
N VAL A 17 -14.38 -20.50 3.34
CA VAL A 17 -15.24 -20.04 2.21
C VAL A 17 -16.26 -19.01 2.69
N GLU A 18 -16.84 -19.19 3.88
CA GLU A 18 -17.76 -18.24 4.50
C GLU A 18 -17.06 -16.89 4.78
N SER A 19 -15.85 -16.91 5.32
CA SER A 19 -15.05 -15.71 5.54
C SER A 19 -14.73 -14.96 4.23
N ILE A 20 -14.39 -15.67 3.16
CA ILE A 20 -14.20 -15.07 1.82
C ILE A 20 -15.52 -14.47 1.32
N GLY A 21 -16.63 -15.15 1.48
CA GLY A 21 -17.95 -14.64 1.09
C GLY A 21 -18.35 -13.37 1.82
N LEU A 22 -18.10 -13.32 3.14
CA LEU A 22 -18.35 -12.15 3.97
C LEU A 22 -17.44 -10.98 3.59
N SER A 23 -16.15 -11.23 3.35
CA SER A 23 -15.21 -10.19 2.93
C SER A 23 -15.60 -9.62 1.56
N ALA A 24 -15.94 -10.47 0.58
CA ALA A 24 -16.41 -10.01 -0.72
C ALA A 24 -17.71 -9.19 -0.61
N ARG A 25 -18.68 -9.64 0.18
CA ARG A 25 -19.91 -8.89 0.44
C ARG A 25 -19.64 -7.52 1.04
N THR A 26 -18.76 -7.43 2.05
CA THR A 26 -18.36 -6.16 2.68
C THR A 26 -17.70 -5.24 1.68
N PHE A 27 -16.80 -5.76 0.84
CA PHE A 27 -16.15 -5.00 -0.22
C PHE A 27 -17.13 -4.39 -1.21
N PHE A 28 -18.04 -5.20 -1.79
CA PHE A 28 -19.04 -4.72 -2.75
C PHE A 28 -20.06 -3.77 -2.10
N THR A 29 -20.45 -4.01 -0.84
CA THR A 29 -21.32 -3.09 -0.11
C THR A 29 -20.65 -1.73 0.09
N MET A 30 -19.36 -1.72 0.44
CA MET A 30 -18.58 -0.50 0.62
C MET A 30 -18.44 0.28 -0.70
N LEU A 31 -18.17 -0.42 -1.82
CA LEU A 31 -18.14 0.20 -3.14
C LEU A 31 -19.51 0.75 -3.56
N GLY A 32 -20.58 0.00 -3.34
CA GLY A 32 -21.95 0.40 -3.69
C GLY A 32 -22.43 1.64 -2.91
N LEU A 33 -21.97 1.82 -1.69
CA LEU A 33 -22.30 2.99 -0.85
C LEU A 33 -21.36 4.20 -1.05
N SER A 34 -20.28 4.03 -1.83
CA SER A 34 -19.30 5.08 -2.12
C SER A 34 -19.85 6.33 -2.80
N PRO A 35 -20.88 6.29 -3.68
CA PRO A 35 -21.45 7.50 -4.27
C PRO A 35 -21.97 8.49 -3.23
N GLY A 36 -22.37 8.03 -2.07
CA GLY A 36 -22.75 8.89 -0.95
C GLY A 36 -21.60 9.77 -0.42
N LEU A 37 -20.37 9.40 -0.66
CA LEU A 37 -19.18 10.15 -0.27
C LEU A 37 -19.02 11.46 -1.07
N LEU A 38 -19.45 11.47 -2.36
CA LEU A 38 -19.41 12.66 -3.20
C LEU A 38 -20.24 13.81 -2.61
N ARG A 39 -21.26 13.49 -1.83
CA ARG A 39 -22.08 14.48 -1.12
C ARG A 39 -21.42 15.05 0.13
N ARG A 40 -20.32 14.46 0.60
CA ARG A 40 -19.63 14.84 1.84
C ARG A 40 -18.11 14.79 1.67
N PRO A 41 -17.51 15.60 0.77
CA PRO A 41 -16.08 15.55 0.45
C PRO A 41 -15.19 15.89 1.66
N ARG A 42 -15.72 16.66 2.62
CA ARG A 42 -14.98 17.02 3.84
C ARG A 42 -14.52 15.79 4.64
N LEU A 43 -15.35 14.74 4.73
CA LEU A 43 -14.96 13.51 5.43
C LEU A 43 -13.80 12.79 4.74
N LEU A 44 -13.78 12.80 3.40
CA LEU A 44 -12.67 12.23 2.64
C LEU A 44 -11.37 13.01 2.87
N VAL A 45 -11.45 14.35 2.81
CA VAL A 45 -10.28 15.22 3.00
C VAL A 45 -9.71 15.08 4.41
N GLU A 46 -10.55 15.04 5.45
CA GLU A 46 -10.14 14.82 6.83
C GLU A 46 -9.42 13.46 6.98
N GLN A 47 -9.95 12.38 6.40
CA GLN A 47 -9.32 11.07 6.43
C GLN A 47 -8.04 11.02 5.61
N LEU A 48 -7.99 11.66 4.46
CA LEU A 48 -6.81 11.75 3.61
C LEU A 48 -5.67 12.49 4.33
N HIS A 49 -6.00 13.54 5.08
CA HIS A 49 -5.01 14.24 5.92
C HIS A 49 -4.43 13.34 7.01
N VAL A 50 -5.27 12.61 7.75
CA VAL A 50 -4.82 11.73 8.82
C VAL A 50 -4.02 10.53 8.28
N ILE A 51 -4.52 9.87 7.25
CA ILE A 51 -3.90 8.66 6.69
C ILE A 51 -2.64 9.02 5.88
N GLY A 52 -2.72 10.05 5.01
CA GLY A 52 -1.64 10.45 4.12
C GLY A 52 -0.55 11.24 4.85
N ASN A 53 -0.90 12.36 5.49
CA ASN A 53 0.08 13.29 6.06
C ASN A 53 0.92 12.65 7.18
N TYR A 54 0.32 11.87 8.07
CA TYR A 54 1.10 11.20 9.11
C TYR A 54 1.98 10.05 8.58
N SER A 55 1.80 9.61 7.33
CA SER A 55 2.68 8.65 6.67
C SER A 55 3.82 9.31 5.92
N LEU A 56 3.76 10.63 5.63
CA LEU A 56 4.73 11.33 4.80
C LEU A 56 6.15 11.23 5.33
N LEU A 57 6.37 11.46 6.62
CA LEU A 57 7.71 11.50 7.19
C LEU A 57 8.45 10.17 6.98
N ILE A 58 7.81 9.04 7.30
CA ILE A 58 8.44 7.72 7.12
C ILE A 58 8.67 7.41 5.65
N ILE A 59 7.77 7.82 4.76
CA ILE A 59 7.89 7.62 3.31
C ILE A 59 9.04 8.43 2.72
N ILE A 60 9.15 9.70 3.09
CA ILE A 60 10.23 10.59 2.62
C ILE A 60 11.59 10.09 3.08
N LEU A 61 11.75 9.80 4.37
CA LEU A 61 13.03 9.31 4.91
C LEU A 61 13.40 7.96 4.32
N SER A 62 12.45 7.03 4.23
CA SER A 62 12.72 5.72 3.64
C SER A 62 13.04 5.82 2.16
N GLY A 63 12.32 6.67 1.40
CA GLY A 63 12.61 6.91 -0.02
C GLY A 63 14.03 7.44 -0.23
N LEU A 64 14.42 8.44 0.58
CA LEU A 64 15.77 9.01 0.53
C LEU A 64 16.85 7.92 0.75
N PHE A 65 16.74 7.15 1.84
CA PHE A 65 17.75 6.14 2.16
C PHE A 65 17.76 4.98 1.13
N VAL A 66 16.62 4.54 0.67
CA VAL A 66 16.54 3.50 -0.38
C VAL A 66 17.16 4.01 -1.68
N GLY A 67 16.90 5.26 -2.05
CA GLY A 67 17.53 5.89 -3.22
C GLY A 67 19.04 6.00 -3.08
N MET A 68 19.54 6.39 -1.90
CA MET A 68 20.97 6.44 -1.61
C MET A 68 21.64 5.07 -1.72
N VAL A 69 21.02 4.02 -1.18
CA VAL A 69 21.50 2.63 -1.29
C VAL A 69 21.49 2.15 -2.73
N LEU A 70 20.42 2.44 -3.48
CA LEU A 70 20.34 2.12 -4.91
C LEU A 70 21.42 2.85 -5.73
N GLY A 71 21.67 4.12 -5.44
CA GLY A 71 22.73 4.90 -6.05
C GLY A 71 24.09 4.26 -5.83
N LEU A 72 24.39 3.89 -4.56
CA LEU A 72 25.65 3.28 -4.19
C LEU A 72 25.84 1.90 -4.82
N GLN A 73 24.88 1.00 -4.64
CA GLN A 73 24.91 -0.36 -5.17
C GLN A 73 24.86 -0.40 -6.70
N GLY A 74 24.01 0.45 -7.27
CA GLY A 74 23.90 0.62 -8.71
C GLY A 74 25.23 1.05 -9.35
N TYR A 75 25.89 2.04 -8.78
CA TYR A 75 27.20 2.48 -9.25
C TYR A 75 28.23 1.36 -9.23
N TYR A 76 28.40 0.66 -8.10
CA TYR A 76 29.39 -0.42 -8.01
C TYR A 76 29.09 -1.57 -9.00
N THR A 77 27.82 -1.81 -9.28
CA THR A 77 27.43 -2.84 -10.26
C THR A 77 27.70 -2.38 -11.68
N LEU A 78 27.25 -1.18 -12.05
CA LEU A 78 27.40 -0.65 -13.40
C LEU A 78 28.86 -0.36 -13.76
N ASN A 79 29.65 0.08 -12.79
CA ASN A 79 31.08 0.38 -12.99
C ASN A 79 31.88 -0.89 -13.40
N LYS A 80 31.50 -2.07 -12.92
CA LYS A 80 32.11 -3.35 -13.34
C LYS A 80 31.90 -3.65 -14.83
N TYR A 81 30.86 -3.08 -15.44
CA TYR A 81 30.52 -3.25 -16.85
C TYR A 81 30.87 -2.02 -17.69
N GLY A 82 31.53 -1.01 -17.10
CA GLY A 82 31.85 0.24 -17.79
C GLY A 82 30.64 1.10 -18.17
N ALA A 83 29.50 0.92 -17.46
CA ALA A 83 28.23 1.59 -17.74
C ALA A 83 27.78 2.54 -16.61
N SER A 84 28.73 3.15 -15.88
CA SER A 84 28.45 4.03 -14.74
C SER A 84 27.56 5.23 -15.07
N GLU A 85 27.60 5.72 -16.33
CA GLU A 85 26.75 6.80 -16.82
C GLU A 85 25.24 6.44 -16.81
N SER A 86 24.90 5.16 -16.86
CA SER A 86 23.49 4.70 -16.83
C SER A 86 22.90 4.60 -15.42
N LEU A 87 23.60 5.13 -14.40
CA LEU A 87 23.15 5.07 -13.00
C LEU A 87 21.79 5.75 -12.80
N GLY A 88 21.59 6.92 -13.40
CA GLY A 88 20.33 7.66 -13.29
C GLY A 88 19.14 6.87 -13.82
N LEU A 89 19.33 6.18 -14.95
CA LEU A 89 18.32 5.32 -15.54
C LEU A 89 17.98 4.13 -14.63
N LEU A 90 18.99 3.45 -14.07
CA LEU A 90 18.79 2.32 -13.16
C LEU A 90 18.01 2.73 -11.91
N VAL A 91 18.39 3.84 -11.28
CA VAL A 91 17.73 4.36 -10.08
C VAL A 91 16.29 4.75 -10.38
N ALA A 92 16.04 5.46 -11.48
CA ALA A 92 14.71 5.90 -11.85
C ALA A 92 13.79 4.71 -12.15
N LEU A 93 14.21 3.78 -13.00
CA LEU A 93 13.40 2.59 -13.35
C LEU A 93 13.17 1.68 -12.14
N GLY A 94 14.18 1.44 -11.32
CA GLY A 94 14.06 0.64 -10.11
C GLY A 94 13.05 1.21 -9.12
N LEU A 95 13.05 2.53 -8.93
CA LEU A 95 12.13 3.21 -8.02
C LEU A 95 10.72 3.34 -8.60
N THR A 96 10.57 3.73 -9.86
CA THR A 96 9.24 3.99 -10.43
C THR A 96 8.45 2.73 -10.75
N ARG A 97 9.11 1.68 -11.25
CA ARG A 97 8.45 0.45 -11.68
C ARG A 97 8.14 -0.52 -10.54
N GLU A 98 9.09 -0.68 -9.59
CA GLU A 98 9.05 -1.79 -8.63
C GLU A 98 9.16 -1.31 -7.18
N LEU A 99 10.32 -0.79 -6.78
CA LEU A 99 10.61 -0.51 -5.37
C LEU A 99 9.72 0.57 -4.77
N GLY A 100 9.42 1.62 -5.53
CA GLY A 100 8.55 2.70 -5.07
C GLY A 100 7.17 2.21 -4.65
N PRO A 101 6.39 1.58 -5.54
CA PRO A 101 5.08 1.03 -5.21
C PRO A 101 5.11 0.02 -4.06
N VAL A 102 6.03 -0.97 -4.12
CA VAL A 102 6.09 -2.07 -3.15
C VAL A 102 6.49 -1.59 -1.75
N ILE A 103 7.59 -0.82 -1.65
CA ILE A 103 8.08 -0.36 -0.35
C ILE A 103 7.09 0.62 0.28
N THR A 104 6.54 1.55 -0.50
CA THR A 104 5.49 2.45 -0.02
C THR A 104 4.28 1.68 0.50
N ALA A 105 3.83 0.66 -0.22
CA ALA A 105 2.72 -0.18 0.18
C ALA A 105 3.00 -0.92 1.51
N LEU A 106 4.19 -1.51 1.67
CA LEU A 106 4.59 -2.19 2.91
C LEU A 106 4.65 -1.24 4.11
N LEU A 107 5.27 -0.06 3.93
CA LEU A 107 5.32 0.97 4.98
C LEU A 107 3.93 1.50 5.33
N PHE A 108 3.08 1.69 4.32
CA PHE A 108 1.71 2.10 4.51
C PHE A 108 0.89 1.05 5.26
N ALA A 109 1.03 -0.23 4.92
CA ALA A 109 0.38 -1.34 5.63
C ALA A 109 0.82 -1.40 7.11
N GLY A 110 2.12 -1.25 7.38
CA GLY A 110 2.67 -1.27 8.74
C GLY A 110 2.23 -0.09 9.60
N ARG A 111 2.07 1.11 9.02
CA ARG A 111 1.71 2.32 9.78
C ARG A 111 0.22 2.66 9.69
N ALA A 112 -0.28 2.94 8.48
CA ALA A 112 -1.66 3.37 8.28
C ALA A 112 -2.64 2.20 8.37
N GLY A 113 -2.27 1.03 7.85
CA GLY A 113 -3.08 -0.18 7.93
C GLY A 113 -3.35 -0.59 9.38
N THR A 114 -2.33 -0.66 10.21
CA THR A 114 -2.47 -0.97 11.65
C THR A 114 -3.33 0.07 12.39
N SER A 115 -3.11 1.36 12.10
CA SER A 115 -3.89 2.45 12.70
C SER A 115 -5.37 2.35 12.35
N LEU A 116 -5.70 2.11 11.08
CA LEU A 116 -7.07 1.92 10.61
C LEU A 116 -7.74 0.71 11.27
N THR A 117 -7.03 -0.41 11.34
CA THR A 117 -7.55 -1.63 12.00
C THR A 117 -7.83 -1.38 13.48
N ALA A 118 -6.89 -0.76 14.19
CA ALA A 118 -7.05 -0.44 15.60
C ALA A 118 -8.21 0.54 15.85
N GLU A 119 -8.33 1.60 15.04
CA GLU A 119 -9.40 2.57 15.14
C GLU A 119 -10.79 1.94 14.99
N ILE A 120 -10.99 1.11 13.94
CA ILE A 120 -12.26 0.44 13.69
C ILE A 120 -12.55 -0.58 14.79
N GLY A 121 -11.55 -1.37 15.21
CA GLY A 121 -11.69 -2.32 16.31
C GLY A 121 -12.07 -1.64 17.64
N LEU A 122 -11.44 -0.49 17.97
CA LEU A 122 -11.78 0.29 19.15
C LEU A 122 -13.18 0.93 19.07
N MET A 123 -13.58 1.41 17.89
CA MET A 123 -14.96 1.91 17.68
C MET A 123 -15.99 0.80 17.89
N LYS A 124 -15.67 -0.43 17.51
CA LYS A 124 -16.52 -1.61 17.74
C LYS A 124 -16.54 -1.97 19.23
N ALA A 125 -15.39 -2.03 19.88
CA ALA A 125 -15.28 -2.33 21.31
C ALA A 125 -15.97 -1.29 22.20
N GLY A 126 -15.98 -0.02 21.77
CA GLY A 126 -16.72 1.06 22.44
C GLY A 126 -18.19 1.19 22.02
N GLU A 127 -18.76 0.18 21.36
CA GLU A 127 -20.15 0.13 20.89
C GLU A 127 -20.59 1.29 19.97
N GLN A 128 -19.63 2.07 19.46
CA GLN A 128 -19.91 3.24 18.61
C GLN A 128 -20.56 2.83 17.28
N LEU A 129 -20.13 1.70 16.69
CA LEU A 129 -20.70 1.21 15.44
C LEU A 129 -22.16 0.75 15.65
N SER A 130 -22.45 0.02 16.73
CA SER A 130 -23.80 -0.42 17.09
C SER A 130 -24.72 0.77 17.45
N ALA A 131 -24.18 1.78 18.13
CA ALA A 131 -24.92 3.00 18.41
C ALA A 131 -25.32 3.75 17.13
N MET A 132 -24.45 3.78 16.11
CA MET A 132 -24.79 4.35 14.79
C MET A 132 -25.92 3.58 14.13
N GLU A 133 -25.90 2.24 14.17
CA GLU A 133 -26.97 1.40 13.61
C GLU A 133 -28.31 1.63 14.29
N MET A 134 -28.33 1.76 15.61
CA MET A 134 -29.54 2.11 16.35
C MET A 134 -30.11 3.47 15.99
N MET A 135 -29.26 4.41 15.56
CA MET A 135 -29.67 5.72 15.03
C MET A 135 -29.99 5.70 13.53
N ALA A 136 -30.13 4.52 12.91
CA ALA A 136 -30.35 4.34 11.48
C ALA A 136 -29.25 4.93 10.58
N VAL A 137 -28.03 5.07 11.11
CA VAL A 137 -26.84 5.51 10.36
C VAL A 137 -26.02 4.28 10.00
N ASN A 138 -25.80 4.05 8.70
CA ASN A 138 -25.01 2.92 8.22
C ASN A 138 -23.50 3.15 8.51
N PRO A 139 -22.84 2.33 9.38
CA PRO A 139 -21.44 2.47 9.73
C PRO A 139 -20.51 2.29 8.53
N ILE A 140 -20.85 1.39 7.60
CA ILE A 140 -20.05 1.14 6.38
C ILE A 140 -19.97 2.43 5.55
N GLN A 141 -21.08 3.10 5.35
CA GLN A 141 -21.13 4.34 4.57
C GLN A 141 -20.46 5.53 5.28
N ARG A 142 -20.64 5.62 6.60
CA ARG A 142 -20.21 6.79 7.37
C ARG A 142 -18.75 6.71 7.80
N VAL A 143 -18.25 5.50 8.09
CA VAL A 143 -16.96 5.26 8.71
C VAL A 143 -15.99 4.56 7.74
N LEU A 144 -16.39 3.42 7.15
CA LEU A 144 -15.48 2.61 6.36
C LEU A 144 -15.22 3.21 4.96
N ALA A 145 -16.26 3.64 4.26
CA ALA A 145 -16.12 4.13 2.87
C ALA A 145 -15.20 5.37 2.74
N PRO A 146 -15.28 6.41 3.62
CA PRO A 146 -14.34 7.53 3.56
C PRO A 146 -12.90 7.13 3.80
N ARG A 147 -12.65 6.23 4.76
CA ARG A 147 -11.32 5.71 5.08
C ARG A 147 -10.75 4.86 3.94
N PHE A 148 -11.60 4.05 3.30
CA PHE A 148 -11.21 3.26 2.15
C PHE A 148 -10.68 4.13 1.00
N TRP A 149 -11.46 5.09 0.56
CA TRP A 149 -11.05 5.96 -0.53
C TRP A 149 -9.88 6.88 -0.17
N ALA A 150 -9.80 7.32 1.08
CA ALA A 150 -8.64 8.06 1.55
C ALA A 150 -7.35 7.22 1.46
N GLY A 151 -7.38 5.93 1.84
CA GLY A 151 -6.25 5.04 1.69
C GLY A 151 -5.88 4.77 0.23
N VAL A 152 -6.89 4.47 -0.61
CA VAL A 152 -6.69 4.23 -2.05
C VAL A 152 -6.04 5.43 -2.75
N ILE A 153 -6.39 6.65 -2.38
CA ILE A 153 -5.80 7.87 -2.93
C ILE A 153 -4.43 8.17 -2.33
N SER A 154 -4.24 7.89 -1.04
CA SER A 154 -2.98 8.18 -0.34
C SER A 154 -1.81 7.35 -0.86
N VAL A 155 -2.00 6.06 -1.15
CA VAL A 155 -0.90 5.17 -1.55
C VAL A 155 -0.22 5.62 -2.85
N PRO A 156 -0.92 5.95 -3.94
CA PRO A 156 -0.28 6.46 -5.16
C PRO A 156 0.46 7.79 -4.95
N LEU A 157 -0.11 8.71 -4.16
CA LEU A 157 0.53 9.99 -3.84
C LEU A 157 1.82 9.79 -3.05
N LEU A 158 1.78 8.93 -2.04
CA LEU A 158 2.94 8.57 -1.23
C LEU A 158 4.00 7.83 -2.07
N THR A 159 3.60 6.99 -3.02
CA THR A 159 4.50 6.31 -3.96
C THR A 159 5.22 7.31 -4.87
N ALA A 160 4.52 8.30 -5.39
CA ALA A 160 5.12 9.37 -6.19
C ALA A 160 6.16 10.17 -5.37
N MET A 161 5.82 10.51 -4.12
CA MET A 161 6.75 11.18 -3.21
C MET A 161 7.97 10.32 -2.88
N PHE A 162 7.76 9.02 -2.60
CA PHE A 162 8.86 8.07 -2.35
C PHE A 162 9.82 8.00 -3.53
N SER A 163 9.29 7.83 -4.75
CA SER A 163 10.11 7.71 -5.96
C SER A 163 10.86 9.01 -6.27
N ALA A 164 10.20 10.15 -6.14
CA ALA A 164 10.84 11.46 -6.37
C ALA A 164 12.00 11.70 -5.37
N VAL A 165 11.76 11.49 -4.08
CA VAL A 165 12.79 11.66 -3.05
C VAL A 165 13.88 10.59 -3.17
N GLY A 166 13.52 9.37 -3.58
CA GLY A 166 14.47 8.29 -3.83
C GLY A 166 15.43 8.61 -4.99
N ILE A 167 14.93 9.20 -6.09
CA ILE A 167 15.77 9.66 -7.19
C ILE A 167 16.75 10.73 -6.71
N LEU A 168 16.30 11.68 -5.88
CA LEU A 168 17.20 12.68 -5.25
C LEU A 168 18.24 12.02 -4.35
N GLY A 169 17.87 10.97 -3.60
CA GLY A 169 18.82 10.18 -2.81
C GLY A 169 19.87 9.49 -3.68
N GLY A 170 19.47 8.91 -4.81
CA GLY A 170 20.38 8.33 -5.80
C GLY A 170 21.32 9.36 -6.43
N TYR A 171 20.81 10.55 -6.72
CA TYR A 171 21.60 11.69 -7.21
C TYR A 171 22.65 12.13 -6.19
N LEU A 172 22.29 12.33 -4.92
CA LEU A 172 23.21 12.74 -3.87
C LEU A 172 24.41 11.79 -3.74
N ILE A 173 24.17 10.49 -3.83
CA ILE A 173 25.27 9.52 -3.76
C ILE A 173 26.00 9.39 -5.10
N GLY A 174 25.28 9.25 -6.20
CA GLY A 174 25.87 8.98 -7.51
C GLY A 174 26.66 10.15 -8.06
N VAL A 175 26.10 11.36 -7.99
CA VAL A 175 26.72 12.57 -8.55
C VAL A 175 27.59 13.28 -7.53
N GLU A 176 27.03 13.68 -6.38
CA GLU A 176 27.73 14.53 -5.42
C GLU A 176 28.84 13.79 -4.65
N LEU A 177 28.63 12.51 -4.29
CA LEU A 177 29.59 11.77 -3.48
C LEU A 177 30.59 10.97 -4.35
N ILE A 178 30.10 10.29 -5.39
CA ILE A 178 30.91 9.38 -6.21
C ILE A 178 31.53 10.11 -7.42
N GLY A 179 30.86 11.17 -7.94
CA GLY A 179 31.36 11.97 -9.05
C GLY A 179 30.96 11.45 -10.44
N VAL A 180 29.83 10.75 -10.57
CA VAL A 180 29.22 10.46 -11.86
C VAL A 180 28.81 11.77 -12.52
N ASP A 181 29.00 11.90 -13.83
CA ASP A 181 28.64 13.11 -14.55
C ASP A 181 27.15 13.46 -14.40
N GLU A 182 26.86 14.66 -13.93
CA GLU A 182 25.50 15.13 -13.71
C GLU A 182 24.67 15.12 -15.01
N GLY A 183 25.28 15.58 -16.11
CA GLY A 183 24.65 15.60 -17.43
C GLY A 183 24.25 14.19 -17.89
N ALA A 184 25.15 13.22 -17.69
CA ALA A 184 24.88 11.82 -18.01
C ALA A 184 23.75 11.24 -17.14
N PHE A 185 23.76 11.53 -15.82
CA PHE A 185 22.72 11.05 -14.89
C PHE A 185 21.31 11.47 -15.35
N TRP A 186 21.10 12.75 -15.64
CA TRP A 186 19.78 13.26 -16.02
C TRP A 186 19.43 12.92 -17.47
N SER A 187 20.36 12.98 -18.43
CA SER A 187 20.08 12.71 -19.83
C SER A 187 19.72 11.23 -20.07
N GLN A 188 20.45 10.30 -19.45
CA GLN A 188 20.15 8.87 -19.52
C GLN A 188 18.80 8.54 -18.90
N MET A 189 18.46 9.18 -17.78
CA MET A 189 17.16 9.03 -17.15
C MET A 189 16.03 9.55 -18.05
N GLN A 190 16.17 10.77 -18.62
CA GLN A 190 15.15 11.37 -19.49
C GLN A 190 14.99 10.62 -20.80
N GLY A 191 16.09 10.10 -21.36
CA GLY A 191 16.05 9.34 -22.62
C GLY A 191 15.54 7.90 -22.46
N GLY A 192 15.72 7.30 -21.28
CA GLY A 192 15.42 5.88 -21.07
C GLY A 192 14.15 5.58 -20.27
N VAL A 193 13.55 6.57 -19.60
CA VAL A 193 12.30 6.39 -18.86
C VAL A 193 11.11 6.77 -19.74
N ASP A 194 10.26 5.81 -20.05
CA ASP A 194 8.98 6.06 -20.73
C ASP A 194 7.90 6.36 -19.66
N VAL A 195 7.47 7.62 -19.60
CA VAL A 195 6.48 8.09 -18.62
C VAL A 195 5.19 7.25 -18.68
N TRP A 196 4.72 6.93 -19.91
CA TRP A 196 3.48 6.17 -20.09
C TRP A 196 3.61 4.70 -19.72
N LYS A 197 4.77 4.09 -19.92
CA LYS A 197 4.97 2.68 -19.57
C LYS A 197 5.46 2.51 -18.14
N ASP A 198 6.44 3.30 -17.72
CA ASP A 198 7.15 3.06 -16.48
C ASP A 198 6.44 3.70 -15.28
N VAL A 199 6.14 5.00 -15.38
CA VAL A 199 5.50 5.74 -14.30
C VAL A 199 4.03 5.34 -14.16
N PHE A 200 3.30 5.18 -15.29
CA PHE A 200 1.90 4.77 -15.25
C PHE A 200 1.73 3.35 -14.71
N ASN A 201 2.60 2.41 -15.08
CA ASN A 201 2.56 1.05 -14.52
C ASN A 201 2.79 1.06 -13.00
N GLY A 202 3.77 1.84 -12.52
CA GLY A 202 3.98 2.02 -11.08
C GLY A 202 2.77 2.66 -10.38
N PHE A 203 2.13 3.63 -11.03
CA PHE A 203 0.90 4.24 -10.52
C PHE A 203 -0.24 3.22 -10.42
N VAL A 204 -0.48 2.42 -11.46
CA VAL A 204 -1.51 1.36 -11.44
C VAL A 204 -1.24 0.35 -10.33
N LYS A 205 0.02 -0.12 -10.18
CA LYS A 205 0.41 -1.00 -9.08
C LYS A 205 0.07 -0.37 -7.71
N SER A 206 0.42 0.89 -7.50
CA SER A 206 0.18 1.59 -6.23
C SER A 206 -1.32 1.75 -5.92
N VAL A 207 -2.17 1.97 -6.92
CA VAL A 207 -3.63 1.99 -6.75
C VAL A 207 -4.15 0.62 -6.32
N VAL A 208 -3.71 -0.46 -6.99
CA VAL A 208 -4.12 -1.84 -6.64
C VAL A 208 -3.69 -2.21 -5.22
N PHE A 209 -2.45 -1.86 -4.85
CA PHE A 209 -1.96 -2.06 -3.47
C PHE A 209 -2.77 -1.24 -2.46
N GLY A 210 -3.09 0.01 -2.78
CA GLY A 210 -3.93 0.86 -1.95
C GLY A 210 -5.31 0.25 -1.69
N ILE A 211 -5.95 -0.29 -2.73
CA ILE A 211 -7.23 -1.01 -2.61
C ILE A 211 -7.08 -2.22 -1.68
N ALA A 212 -6.07 -3.06 -1.94
CA ALA A 212 -5.87 -4.30 -1.18
C ALA A 212 -5.60 -4.02 0.31
N ILE A 213 -4.62 -3.17 0.62
CA ILE A 213 -4.20 -2.88 2.00
C ILE A 213 -5.33 -2.23 2.79
N THR A 214 -5.95 -1.20 2.21
CA THR A 214 -6.97 -0.44 2.92
C THR A 214 -8.20 -1.30 3.18
N PHE A 215 -8.59 -2.13 2.20
CA PHE A 215 -9.68 -3.08 2.41
C PHE A 215 -9.35 -4.10 3.51
N ILE A 216 -8.17 -4.73 3.47
CA ILE A 216 -7.74 -5.69 4.49
C ILE A 216 -7.76 -5.05 5.88
N ALA A 217 -7.21 -3.83 6.02
CA ALA A 217 -7.16 -3.12 7.29
C ALA A 217 -8.55 -2.83 7.86
N LEU A 218 -9.46 -2.32 7.05
CA LEU A 218 -10.83 -2.02 7.46
C LEU A 218 -11.63 -3.29 7.78
N TYR A 219 -11.46 -4.34 7.00
CA TYR A 219 -12.12 -5.62 7.21
C TYR A 219 -11.66 -6.30 8.49
N GLN A 220 -10.35 -6.37 8.74
CA GLN A 220 -9.81 -6.95 9.96
C GLN A 220 -10.25 -6.18 11.22
N GLY A 221 -10.31 -4.86 11.15
CA GLY A 221 -10.82 -4.06 12.26
C GLY A 221 -12.32 -4.23 12.50
N TYR A 222 -13.10 -4.35 11.42
CA TYR A 222 -14.55 -4.54 11.50
C TYR A 222 -14.95 -5.93 12.02
N GLU A 223 -14.20 -6.98 11.63
CA GLU A 223 -14.41 -8.36 12.08
C GLU A 223 -13.86 -8.64 13.47
N ALA A 224 -12.90 -7.86 13.95
CA ALA A 224 -12.31 -8.07 15.29
C ALA A 224 -13.39 -8.17 16.38
N GLN A 225 -13.18 -9.05 17.33
CA GLN A 225 -14.01 -9.11 18.54
C GLN A 225 -13.79 -7.85 19.38
N PRO A 226 -14.80 -7.39 20.12
CA PRO A 226 -14.72 -6.17 20.92
C PRO A 226 -13.88 -6.36 22.21
N THR A 227 -12.68 -6.93 22.07
CA THR A 227 -11.72 -7.14 23.15
C THR A 227 -10.36 -6.54 22.78
N PRO A 228 -9.61 -5.96 23.74
CA PRO A 228 -8.30 -5.39 23.48
C PRO A 228 -7.32 -6.40 22.84
N GLU A 229 -7.39 -7.66 23.27
CA GLU A 229 -6.54 -8.75 22.77
C GLU A 229 -6.79 -9.02 21.30
N ASP A 230 -8.06 -9.09 20.87
CA ASP A 230 -8.37 -9.39 19.48
C ASP A 230 -8.14 -8.19 18.56
N VAL A 231 -8.36 -6.96 19.04
CA VAL A 231 -7.97 -5.74 18.33
C VAL A 231 -6.46 -5.70 18.07
N SER A 232 -5.65 -6.04 19.09
CA SER A 232 -4.19 -6.15 18.94
C SER A 232 -3.81 -7.27 17.94
N GLY A 233 -4.46 -8.44 18.04
CA GLY A 233 -4.29 -9.54 17.09
C GLY A 233 -4.68 -9.16 15.66
N ALA A 234 -5.77 -8.39 15.49
CA ALA A 234 -6.23 -7.92 14.18
C ALA A 234 -5.23 -6.98 13.52
N THR A 235 -4.56 -6.09 14.27
CA THR A 235 -3.49 -5.23 13.71
C THR A 235 -2.32 -6.04 13.18
N THR A 236 -1.90 -7.08 13.91
CA THR A 236 -0.84 -7.99 13.46
C THR A 236 -1.27 -8.78 12.21
N ARG A 237 -2.50 -9.33 12.21
CA ARG A 237 -3.06 -10.03 11.03
C ARG A 237 -3.12 -9.09 9.81
N THR A 238 -3.48 -7.83 10.00
CA THR A 238 -3.51 -6.83 8.93
C THR A 238 -2.15 -6.68 8.25
N VAL A 239 -1.07 -6.52 9.01
CA VAL A 239 0.29 -6.36 8.44
C VAL A 239 0.70 -7.62 7.68
N VAL A 240 0.52 -8.80 8.29
CA VAL A 240 0.94 -10.06 7.68
C VAL A 240 0.18 -10.33 6.37
N ILE A 241 -1.15 -10.24 6.41
CA ILE A 241 -1.99 -10.51 5.23
C ILE A 241 -1.72 -9.48 4.13
N SER A 242 -1.62 -8.18 4.49
CA SER A 242 -1.33 -7.13 3.53
C SER A 242 0.04 -7.31 2.88
N SER A 243 1.07 -7.65 3.65
CA SER A 243 2.42 -7.87 3.11
C SER A 243 2.47 -9.05 2.13
N LEU A 244 1.84 -10.17 2.48
CA LEU A 244 1.75 -11.34 1.59
C LEU A 244 0.95 -11.01 0.32
N MET A 245 -0.15 -10.26 0.46
CA MET A 245 -0.97 -9.83 -0.67
C MET A 245 -0.21 -8.88 -1.58
N ILE A 246 0.59 -7.93 -1.05
CA ILE A 246 1.42 -7.01 -1.83
C ILE A 246 2.41 -7.80 -2.68
N TRP A 247 3.16 -8.75 -2.10
CA TRP A 247 4.14 -9.56 -2.83
C TRP A 247 3.48 -10.41 -3.93
N TRP A 248 2.33 -11.01 -3.63
CA TRP A 248 1.59 -11.79 -4.62
C TRP A 248 1.06 -10.93 -5.76
N LEU A 249 0.44 -9.79 -5.43
CA LEU A 249 -0.07 -8.83 -6.43
C LEU A 249 1.06 -8.21 -7.25
N ASP A 250 2.20 -7.89 -6.63
CA ASP A 250 3.36 -7.35 -7.34
C ASP A 250 3.86 -8.31 -8.41
N PHE A 251 4.07 -9.58 -8.04
CA PHE A 251 4.46 -10.61 -8.99
C PHE A 251 3.45 -10.75 -10.14
N MET A 252 2.14 -10.81 -9.83
CA MET A 252 1.09 -10.95 -10.83
C MET A 252 1.03 -9.75 -11.77
N LEU A 253 1.08 -8.54 -11.22
CA LEU A 253 1.03 -7.30 -12.02
C LEU A 253 2.28 -7.14 -12.88
N THR A 254 3.47 -7.41 -12.34
CA THR A 254 4.71 -7.39 -13.10
C THR A 254 4.66 -8.39 -14.27
N ALA A 255 4.24 -9.63 -14.00
CA ALA A 255 4.10 -10.64 -15.04
C ALA A 255 3.12 -10.22 -16.14
N LEU A 256 1.98 -9.60 -15.78
CA LEU A 256 1.00 -9.13 -16.76
C LEU A 256 1.46 -7.90 -17.55
N MET A 257 2.17 -6.97 -16.93
CA MET A 257 2.60 -5.71 -17.53
C MET A 257 3.83 -5.87 -18.44
N PHE A 258 4.72 -6.83 -18.14
CA PHE A 258 5.96 -7.05 -18.87
C PHE A 258 5.98 -8.35 -19.69
N SER A 259 4.87 -9.07 -19.76
CA SER A 259 4.71 -10.33 -20.53
C SER A 259 4.57 -10.13 -22.05
N LYS A 260 5.05 -8.97 -22.61
CA LYS A 260 5.00 -8.72 -24.06
C LYS A 260 6.39 -8.65 -24.66
#